data_4b22487bae0ffe4cb765db9b7648a547
#
_entry.id   4b22487bae0ffe4cb765db9b7648a547
#
_cell.length_a   1.000
_cell.length_b   1.000
_cell.length_c   1.000
_cell.angle_alpha   90.00
_cell.angle_beta   90.00
_cell.angle_gamma   90.00
#
_symmetry.space_group_name_H-M   'P 1'
#
loop_
_entity.id
_entity.type
_entity.pdbx_description
1 polymer ?
#
loop_
_entity_poly.entity_id
_entity_poly.type
_entity_poly.pdbx_seq_one_letter_code
_entity_poly.pdbx_strand_id
1 'polypeptide(L)'
;MTTAEPAGLELQTLTARLQRLEAIEAVRHTLARYMTLCDQPCDDRSFPQLGDLFTADAVWEGIGQRYTELFGRQSGRDDIVAFLNSYLAPSRHFKRNLHFLTSDQLTLQADGKRARGLWLMLQISTYGSGGAEAISARLDIDFTPAADGRWLIAHFRTRRLDCAPWPAAAAEAAA
;
A
#
# COMPACT_ATOMS: atom_id res chain seq x y z
N MET A 1 39.50 -18.44 32.58
CA MET A 1 38.05 -18.24 32.70
C MET A 1 37.66 -17.30 31.57
N THR A 2 36.85 -17.79 30.65
CA THR A 2 36.68 -17.28 29.26
C THR A 2 35.67 -16.16 29.23
N THR A 3 36.08 -14.98 28.74
CA THR A 3 35.24 -13.74 28.56
C THR A 3 34.44 -13.78 27.25
N ALA A 4 33.82 -14.92 26.91
CA ALA A 4 33.07 -15.07 25.66
C ALA A 4 31.59 -14.63 25.72
N GLU A 5 31.06 -14.33 26.90
CA GLU A 5 29.65 -14.00 27.14
C GLU A 5 29.19 -12.64 26.57
N PRO A 6 29.97 -11.54 26.67
CA PRO A 6 29.50 -10.23 26.20
C PRO A 6 29.40 -10.14 24.67
N ALA A 7 30.31 -10.75 23.92
CA ALA A 7 30.29 -10.71 22.44
C ALA A 7 29.09 -11.48 21.84
N GLY A 8 28.66 -12.57 22.48
CA GLY A 8 27.48 -13.32 22.06
C GLY A 8 26.18 -12.52 22.24
N LEU A 9 26.04 -11.77 23.32
CA LEU A 9 24.87 -10.93 23.60
C LEU A 9 24.82 -9.73 22.65
N GLU A 10 25.96 -9.13 22.34
CA GLU A 10 26.07 -8.04 21.37
C GLU A 10 25.64 -8.50 19.97
N LEU A 11 26.12 -9.66 19.52
CA LEU A 11 25.76 -10.24 18.23
C LEU A 11 24.25 -10.53 18.13
N GLN A 12 23.66 -11.12 19.18
CA GLN A 12 22.22 -11.36 19.24
C GLN A 12 21.42 -10.04 19.13
N THR A 13 21.86 -9.01 19.85
CA THR A 13 21.23 -7.70 19.83
C THR A 13 21.31 -7.07 18.44
N LEU A 14 22.44 -7.14 17.77
CA LEU A 14 22.63 -6.62 16.42
C LEU A 14 21.78 -7.40 15.40
N THR A 15 21.73 -8.73 15.52
CA THR A 15 20.89 -9.58 14.68
C THR A 15 19.41 -9.20 14.82
N ALA A 16 18.91 -9.05 16.04
CA ALA A 16 17.52 -8.65 16.27
C ALA A 16 17.18 -7.24 15.71
N ARG A 17 18.15 -6.30 15.82
CA ARG A 17 17.99 -4.97 15.21
C ARG A 17 17.97 -5.04 13.69
N LEU A 18 18.82 -5.84 13.08
CA LEU A 18 18.85 -6.05 11.63
C LEU A 18 17.53 -6.65 11.14
N GLN A 19 17.07 -7.73 11.77
CA GLN A 19 15.79 -8.38 11.44
C GLN A 19 14.61 -7.39 11.53
N ARG A 20 14.62 -6.50 12.53
CA ARG A 20 13.61 -5.45 12.64
C ARG A 20 13.67 -4.46 11.49
N LEU A 21 14.85 -4.02 11.06
CA LEU A 21 15.02 -3.10 9.93
C LEU A 21 14.61 -3.75 8.62
N GLU A 22 14.99 -5.01 8.40
CA GLU A 22 14.59 -5.80 7.23
C GLU A 22 13.06 -5.96 7.16
N ALA A 23 12.40 -6.23 8.28
CA ALA A 23 10.94 -6.32 8.35
C ALA A 23 10.27 -4.98 7.99
N ILE A 24 10.78 -3.86 8.51
CA ILE A 24 10.26 -2.52 8.19
C ILE A 24 10.42 -2.22 6.69
N GLU A 25 11.58 -2.55 6.11
CA GLU A 25 11.83 -2.34 4.69
C GLU A 25 10.94 -3.24 3.82
N ALA A 26 10.73 -4.49 4.20
CA ALA A 26 9.83 -5.40 3.51
C ALA A 26 8.37 -4.90 3.51
N VAL A 27 7.91 -4.31 4.63
CA VAL A 27 6.59 -3.66 4.72
C VAL A 27 6.48 -2.48 3.75
N ARG A 28 7.49 -1.61 3.71
CA ARG A 28 7.54 -0.49 2.76
C ARG A 28 7.49 -0.96 1.32
N HIS A 29 8.27 -1.99 1.00
CA HIS A 29 8.31 -2.58 -0.33
C HIS A 29 6.94 -3.14 -0.75
N THR A 30 6.24 -3.84 0.13
CA THR A 30 4.89 -4.36 -0.13
C THR A 30 3.92 -3.24 -0.48
N LEU A 31 3.91 -2.15 0.30
CA LEU A 31 3.02 -1.02 0.00
C LEU A 31 3.42 -0.27 -1.28
N ALA A 32 4.70 -0.05 -1.49
CA ALA A 32 5.20 0.59 -2.72
C ALA A 32 4.79 -0.25 -3.95
N ARG A 33 4.92 -1.57 -3.89
CA ARG A 33 4.48 -2.48 -4.95
C ARG A 33 2.97 -2.41 -5.19
N TYR A 34 2.17 -2.36 -4.11
CA TYR A 34 0.72 -2.18 -4.21
C TYR A 34 0.37 -0.89 -4.97
N MET A 35 1.00 0.24 -4.62
CA MET A 35 0.74 1.51 -5.30
C MET A 35 1.16 1.46 -6.78
N THR A 36 2.32 0.88 -7.09
CA THR A 36 2.78 0.71 -8.48
C THR A 36 1.75 -0.07 -9.33
N LEU A 37 1.14 -1.13 -8.77
CA LEU A 37 0.11 -1.91 -9.45
C LEU A 37 -1.22 -1.16 -9.59
N CYS A 38 -1.50 -0.20 -8.69
CA CYS A 38 -2.68 0.65 -8.75
C CYS A 38 -2.49 1.91 -9.63
N ASP A 39 -1.25 2.26 -10.00
CA ASP A 39 -0.97 3.39 -10.87
C ASP A 39 -1.44 3.12 -12.31
N GLN A 40 -1.86 4.17 -13.02
CA GLN A 40 -2.29 4.10 -14.41
C GLN A 40 -1.62 5.20 -15.25
N PRO A 41 -1.04 4.90 -16.43
CA PRO A 41 -0.88 3.54 -16.93
C PRO A 41 0.08 2.74 -16.05
N CYS A 42 -0.22 1.46 -15.83
CA CYS A 42 0.68 0.54 -15.15
C CYS A 42 1.56 -0.15 -16.19
N ASP A 43 2.86 0.07 -16.13
CA ASP A 43 3.83 -0.55 -17.04
C ASP A 43 4.07 -2.03 -16.69
N ASP A 44 3.79 -2.40 -15.44
CA ASP A 44 3.86 -3.78 -14.99
C ASP A 44 2.52 -4.48 -15.23
N ARG A 45 2.44 -5.21 -16.33
CA ARG A 45 1.24 -5.94 -16.74
C ARG A 45 0.98 -7.24 -15.98
N SER A 46 1.73 -7.52 -14.95
CA SER A 46 1.57 -8.72 -14.11
C SER A 46 0.46 -8.51 -13.05
N PHE A 47 -0.75 -8.18 -13.49
CA PHE A 47 -1.94 -8.04 -12.64
C PHE A 47 -2.20 -9.20 -11.66
N PRO A 48 -1.90 -10.47 -11.99
CA PRO A 48 -2.02 -11.55 -11.02
C PRO A 48 -1.28 -11.32 -9.71
N GLN A 49 -0.24 -10.48 -9.71
CA GLN A 49 0.56 -10.18 -8.52
C GLN A 49 -0.13 -9.28 -7.51
N LEU A 50 -1.23 -8.62 -7.84
CA LEU A 50 -1.96 -7.80 -6.86
C LEU A 50 -2.48 -8.66 -5.69
N GLY A 51 -3.03 -9.83 -5.98
CA GLY A 51 -3.48 -10.78 -4.97
C GLY A 51 -2.35 -11.30 -4.08
N ASP A 52 -1.13 -11.41 -4.60
CA ASP A 52 0.03 -11.89 -3.85
C ASP A 52 0.47 -10.95 -2.73
N LEU A 53 -0.03 -9.71 -2.73
CA LEU A 53 0.26 -8.73 -1.69
C LEU A 53 -0.67 -8.83 -0.47
N PHE A 54 -1.72 -9.64 -0.53
CA PHE A 54 -2.72 -9.75 0.52
C PHE A 54 -2.71 -11.11 1.20
N THR A 55 -3.03 -11.16 2.50
CA THR A 55 -3.37 -12.43 3.15
C THR A 55 -4.68 -12.99 2.57
N ALA A 56 -4.92 -14.30 2.72
CA ALA A 56 -6.13 -14.93 2.17
C ALA A 56 -7.42 -14.33 2.76
N ASP A 57 -7.37 -13.94 4.03
CA ASP A 57 -8.46 -13.36 4.82
C ASP A 57 -8.37 -11.84 4.95
N ALA A 58 -7.59 -11.18 4.10
CA ALA A 58 -7.37 -9.74 4.16
C ALA A 58 -8.68 -8.94 4.10
N VAL A 59 -8.63 -7.74 4.64
CA VAL A 59 -9.71 -6.75 4.54
C VAL A 59 -9.19 -5.52 3.85
N TRP A 60 -9.96 -4.97 2.93
CA TRP A 60 -9.74 -3.66 2.34
C TRP A 60 -10.98 -2.80 2.53
N GLU A 61 -10.86 -1.61 3.10
CA GLU A 61 -12.01 -0.75 3.33
C GLU A 61 -11.71 0.75 3.22
N GLY A 62 -12.71 1.46 2.73
CA GLY A 62 -12.81 2.91 2.86
C GLY A 62 -13.40 3.27 4.22
N ILE A 63 -12.73 4.16 4.96
CA ILE A 63 -13.20 4.63 6.27
C ILE A 63 -13.48 6.14 6.26
N GLY A 64 -14.32 6.58 7.21
CA GLY A 64 -14.89 7.91 7.20
C GLY A 64 -16.02 8.02 6.18
N GLN A 65 -16.93 8.98 6.41
CA GLN A 65 -18.21 9.07 5.68
C GLN A 65 -18.02 8.85 4.16
N ARG A 66 -17.20 9.67 3.51
CA ARG A 66 -17.07 9.66 2.05
C ARG A 66 -16.54 8.34 1.48
N TYR A 67 -15.52 7.76 2.09
CA TYR A 67 -14.92 6.53 1.55
C TYR A 67 -15.67 5.27 1.97
N THR A 68 -16.37 5.29 3.12
CA THR A 68 -17.30 4.22 3.48
C THR A 68 -18.45 4.12 2.47
N GLU A 69 -19.01 5.26 2.06
CA GLU A 69 -20.10 5.31 1.06
C GLU A 69 -19.60 4.90 -0.34
N LEU A 70 -18.38 5.32 -0.72
CA LEU A 70 -17.84 5.09 -2.07
C LEU A 70 -17.29 3.69 -2.26
N PHE A 71 -16.53 3.18 -1.32
CA PHE A 71 -15.75 1.95 -1.46
C PHE A 71 -16.29 0.80 -0.59
N GLY A 72 -16.91 1.13 0.56
CA GLY A 72 -17.38 0.12 1.49
C GLY A 72 -16.23 -0.74 2.04
N ARG A 73 -16.49 -2.04 2.17
CA ARG A 73 -15.57 -3.04 2.72
C ARG A 73 -15.57 -4.29 1.85
N GLN A 74 -14.36 -4.74 1.51
CA GLN A 74 -14.09 -5.99 0.81
C GLN A 74 -13.40 -6.96 1.78
N SER A 75 -13.80 -8.22 1.81
CA SER A 75 -13.27 -9.23 2.74
C SER A 75 -12.86 -10.47 1.98
N GLY A 76 -11.60 -10.86 2.15
CA GLY A 76 -10.96 -11.91 1.39
C GLY A 76 -10.20 -11.39 0.17
N ARG A 77 -9.08 -12.04 -0.12
CA ARG A 77 -8.18 -11.67 -1.21
C ARG A 77 -8.88 -11.53 -2.55
N ASP A 78 -9.72 -12.50 -2.89
CA ASP A 78 -10.35 -12.59 -4.22
C ASP A 78 -11.35 -11.44 -4.42
N ASP A 79 -12.14 -11.11 -3.40
CA ASP A 79 -13.07 -9.98 -3.44
C ASP A 79 -12.33 -8.65 -3.54
N ILE A 80 -11.21 -8.50 -2.81
CA ILE A 80 -10.35 -7.32 -2.89
C ILE A 80 -9.79 -7.15 -4.31
N VAL A 81 -9.26 -8.23 -4.90
CA VAL A 81 -8.71 -8.20 -6.25
C VAL A 81 -9.79 -7.87 -7.29
N ALA A 82 -10.97 -8.48 -7.18
CA ALA A 82 -12.09 -8.20 -8.07
C ALA A 82 -12.52 -6.72 -7.97
N PHE A 83 -12.63 -6.20 -6.75
CA PHE A 83 -12.96 -4.80 -6.50
C PHE A 83 -11.91 -3.84 -7.10
N LEU A 84 -10.63 -4.04 -6.82
CA LEU A 84 -9.57 -3.17 -7.32
C LEU A 84 -9.47 -3.23 -8.85
N ASN A 85 -9.60 -4.40 -9.46
CA ASN A 85 -9.59 -4.57 -10.91
C ASN A 85 -10.75 -3.84 -11.60
N SER A 86 -11.85 -3.52 -10.92
CA SER A 86 -12.92 -2.71 -11.49
C SER A 86 -12.48 -1.27 -11.81
N TYR A 87 -11.43 -0.79 -11.16
CA TYR A 87 -10.84 0.54 -11.39
C TYR A 87 -9.60 0.50 -12.28
N LEU A 88 -8.92 -0.65 -12.34
CA LEU A 88 -7.66 -0.81 -13.08
C LEU A 88 -7.90 -1.19 -14.55
N ALA A 89 -6.87 -1.21 -15.37
CA ALA A 89 -6.99 -1.63 -16.75
C ALA A 89 -7.46 -3.10 -16.85
N PRO A 90 -8.34 -3.46 -17.80
CA PRO A 90 -8.76 -2.66 -18.97
C PRO A 90 -9.92 -1.67 -18.70
N SER A 91 -10.34 -1.49 -17.46
CA SER A 91 -11.35 -0.48 -17.14
C SER A 91 -10.87 0.90 -17.60
N ARG A 92 -11.79 1.75 -18.10
CA ARG A 92 -11.45 3.11 -18.53
C ARG A 92 -11.71 4.14 -17.42
N HIS A 93 -11.76 3.69 -16.16
CA HIS A 93 -12.02 4.60 -15.05
C HIS A 93 -10.96 5.69 -14.97
N PHE A 94 -9.68 5.29 -14.95
CA PHE A 94 -8.57 6.23 -14.99
C PHE A 94 -7.90 6.28 -16.36
N LYS A 95 -7.63 7.49 -16.83
CA LYS A 95 -6.66 7.76 -17.90
C LYS A 95 -5.24 7.86 -17.32
N ARG A 96 -5.12 8.45 -16.13
CA ARG A 96 -3.90 8.53 -15.32
C ARG A 96 -4.31 8.42 -13.86
N ASN A 97 -3.54 7.67 -13.10
CA ASN A 97 -3.68 7.58 -11.65
C ASN A 97 -2.29 7.38 -11.06
N LEU A 98 -1.83 8.25 -10.18
CA LEU A 98 -0.50 8.22 -9.59
C LEU A 98 -0.63 8.41 -8.08
N HIS A 99 0.04 7.55 -7.33
CA HIS A 99 0.06 7.60 -5.88
C HIS A 99 1.44 8.00 -5.36
N PHE A 100 1.49 9.01 -4.50
CA PHE A 100 2.69 9.48 -3.84
C PHE A 100 2.54 9.20 -2.34
N LEU A 101 3.38 8.31 -1.81
CA LEU A 101 3.41 7.99 -0.38
C LEU A 101 4.38 8.90 0.35
N THR A 102 3.98 9.38 1.52
CA THR A 102 4.81 10.24 2.36
C THR A 102 4.52 10.03 3.85
N SER A 103 5.42 10.52 4.70
CA SER A 103 5.25 10.63 6.16
C SER A 103 4.91 9.29 6.83
N ASP A 104 5.63 8.23 6.47
CA ASP A 104 5.40 6.92 7.04
C ASP A 104 5.74 6.84 8.53
N GLN A 105 4.89 6.15 9.27
CA GLN A 105 5.11 5.76 10.66
C GLN A 105 4.88 4.25 10.77
N LEU A 106 5.96 3.49 10.99
CA LEU A 106 5.92 2.04 11.03
C LEU A 106 6.21 1.51 12.42
N THR A 107 5.34 0.65 12.90
CA THR A 107 5.46 -0.04 14.19
C THR A 107 5.46 -1.54 13.96
N LEU A 108 6.54 -2.21 14.36
CA LEU A 108 6.63 -3.66 14.41
C LEU A 108 6.31 -4.11 15.84
N GLN A 109 5.42 -5.08 16.00
CA GLN A 109 5.13 -5.68 17.30
C GLN A 109 6.36 -6.44 17.84
N ALA A 110 6.44 -6.57 19.16
CA ALA A 110 7.60 -7.17 19.82
C ALA A 110 7.85 -8.63 19.44
N ASP A 111 6.79 -9.35 19.07
CA ASP A 111 6.84 -10.75 18.62
C ASP A 111 7.26 -10.89 17.14
N GLY A 112 7.45 -9.80 16.41
CA GLY A 112 7.79 -9.77 15.00
C GLY A 112 6.71 -10.31 14.05
N LYS A 113 5.48 -10.59 14.55
CA LYS A 113 4.41 -11.25 13.77
C LYS A 113 3.41 -10.29 13.16
N ARG A 114 3.47 -9.02 13.51
CA ARG A 114 2.59 -7.98 12.97
C ARG A 114 3.34 -6.67 12.85
N ALA A 115 3.02 -5.94 11.80
CA ALA A 115 3.42 -4.55 11.65
C ALA A 115 2.18 -3.70 11.35
N ARG A 116 2.21 -2.46 11.79
CA ARG A 116 1.23 -1.44 11.43
C ARG A 116 1.94 -0.24 10.86
N GLY A 117 1.42 0.26 9.76
CA GLY A 117 1.93 1.45 9.10
C GLY A 117 0.85 2.50 8.90
N LEU A 118 1.24 3.75 9.11
CA LEU A 118 0.44 4.93 8.79
C LEU A 118 1.18 5.73 7.71
N TRP A 119 0.45 6.22 6.70
CA TRP A 119 0.99 7.08 5.64
C TRP A 119 0.04 8.24 5.36
N LEU A 120 0.61 9.34 4.91
CA LEU A 120 -0.12 10.31 4.13
C LEU A 120 0.13 10.01 2.64
N MET A 121 -0.94 10.00 1.87
CA MET A 121 -0.93 9.74 0.44
C MET A 121 -1.46 10.95 -0.30
N LEU A 122 -0.77 11.36 -1.37
CA LEU A 122 -1.31 12.21 -2.41
C LEU A 122 -1.57 11.35 -3.64
N GLN A 123 -2.76 11.44 -4.19
CA GLN A 123 -3.16 10.80 -5.44
C GLN A 123 -3.50 11.88 -6.46
N ILE A 124 -2.97 11.75 -7.68
CA ILE A 124 -3.35 12.60 -8.81
C ILE A 124 -4.02 11.72 -9.84
N SER A 125 -5.30 11.98 -10.07
CA SER A 125 -6.15 11.20 -10.97
C SER A 125 -6.61 12.03 -12.14
N THR A 126 -6.53 11.46 -13.36
CA THR A 126 -7.24 11.95 -14.54
C THR A 126 -8.20 10.85 -14.97
N TYR A 127 -9.46 11.19 -15.11
CA TYR A 127 -10.52 10.21 -15.38
C TYR A 127 -10.74 10.01 -16.88
N GLY A 128 -11.15 8.81 -17.27
CA GLY A 128 -11.53 8.50 -18.65
C GLY A 128 -12.75 9.29 -19.11
N SER A 129 -13.65 9.66 -18.19
CA SER A 129 -14.81 10.53 -18.42
C SER A 129 -14.47 12.02 -18.55
N GLY A 130 -13.23 12.41 -18.35
CA GLY A 130 -12.76 13.80 -18.28
C GLY A 130 -12.62 14.31 -16.85
N GLY A 131 -11.88 15.41 -16.68
CA GLY A 131 -11.55 15.97 -15.40
C GLY A 131 -10.31 15.34 -14.74
N ALA A 132 -9.77 16.06 -13.76
CA ALA A 132 -8.65 15.59 -12.95
C ALA A 132 -8.76 16.13 -11.52
N GLU A 133 -8.26 15.36 -10.56
CA GLU A 133 -8.31 15.69 -9.14
C GLU A 133 -6.98 15.36 -8.46
N ALA A 134 -6.63 16.18 -7.46
CA ALA A 134 -5.66 15.86 -6.44
C ALA A 134 -6.41 15.44 -5.18
N ILE A 135 -6.11 14.27 -4.67
CA ILE A 135 -6.79 13.67 -3.52
C ILE A 135 -5.73 13.40 -2.46
N SER A 136 -5.93 13.90 -1.24
CA SER A 136 -5.12 13.49 -0.10
C SER A 136 -5.87 12.48 0.75
N ALA A 137 -5.17 11.46 1.19
CA ALA A 137 -5.73 10.41 2.04
C ALA A 137 -4.74 9.98 3.14
N ARG A 138 -5.30 9.45 4.22
CA ARG A 138 -4.55 8.72 5.23
C ARG A 138 -4.75 7.23 5.01
N LEU A 139 -3.65 6.51 5.00
CA LEU A 139 -3.62 5.05 5.00
C LEU A 139 -3.28 4.55 6.39
N ASP A 140 -3.97 3.50 6.83
CA ASP A 140 -3.73 2.79 8.08
C ASP A 140 -3.77 1.29 7.76
N ILE A 141 -2.62 0.63 7.78
CA ILE A 141 -2.46 -0.68 7.19
C ILE A 141 -1.80 -1.62 8.18
N ASP A 142 -2.42 -2.79 8.39
CA ASP A 142 -1.84 -3.89 9.15
C ASP A 142 -1.21 -4.91 8.19
N PHE A 143 -0.04 -5.42 8.57
CA PHE A 143 0.73 -6.40 7.83
C PHE A 143 1.06 -7.62 8.67
N THR A 144 1.18 -8.77 8.01
CA THR A 144 1.55 -10.05 8.63
C THR A 144 2.64 -10.72 7.78
N PRO A 145 3.69 -11.31 8.39
CA PRO A 145 4.72 -12.02 7.63
C PRO A 145 4.18 -13.35 7.09
N ALA A 146 4.51 -13.66 5.85
CA ALA A 146 4.29 -14.96 5.24
C ALA A 146 5.46 -15.91 5.53
N ALA A 147 5.26 -17.21 5.28
CA ALA A 147 6.27 -18.23 5.54
C ALA A 147 7.56 -18.07 4.69
N ASP A 148 7.47 -17.39 3.56
CA ASP A 148 8.59 -17.08 2.66
C ASP A 148 9.32 -15.77 3.03
N GLY A 149 8.96 -15.14 4.15
CA GLY A 149 9.58 -13.90 4.64
C GLY A 149 9.02 -12.63 4.05
N ARG A 150 8.11 -12.69 3.08
CA ARG A 150 7.37 -11.51 2.60
C ARG A 150 6.41 -10.99 3.66
N TRP A 151 6.12 -9.71 3.61
CA TRP A 151 5.07 -9.11 4.43
C TRP A 151 3.84 -8.86 3.57
N LEU A 152 2.69 -9.34 4.01
CA LEU A 152 1.43 -9.24 3.29
C LEU A 152 0.48 -8.28 4.00
N ILE A 153 -0.34 -7.57 3.22
CA ILE A 153 -1.41 -6.71 3.73
C ILE A 153 -2.50 -7.60 4.32
N ALA A 154 -2.75 -7.44 5.61
CA ALA A 154 -3.83 -8.12 6.32
C ALA A 154 -5.07 -7.22 6.46
N HIS A 155 -4.87 -5.91 6.64
CA HIS A 155 -5.99 -4.97 6.69
C HIS A 155 -5.55 -3.62 6.11
N PHE A 156 -6.20 -3.18 5.06
CA PHE A 156 -5.98 -1.89 4.40
C PHE A 156 -7.16 -0.96 4.67
N ARG A 157 -6.90 0.16 5.31
CA ARG A 157 -7.88 1.22 5.57
C ARG A 157 -7.43 2.49 4.90
N THR A 158 -8.31 3.12 4.14
CA THR A 158 -8.06 4.41 3.52
C THR A 158 -9.13 5.41 3.91
N ARG A 159 -8.69 6.64 4.26
CA ARG A 159 -9.59 7.76 4.60
C ARG A 159 -9.22 8.97 3.77
N ARG A 160 -10.16 9.49 2.98
CA ARG A 160 -9.98 10.76 2.29
C ARG A 160 -9.90 11.90 3.30
N LEU A 161 -8.87 12.73 3.17
CA LEU A 161 -8.67 13.93 3.97
C LEU A 161 -9.18 15.16 3.22
N ASP A 162 -8.78 15.28 1.93
CA ASP A 162 -9.16 16.42 1.10
C ASP A 162 -9.19 16.01 -0.39
N CYS A 163 -9.79 16.87 -1.21
CA CYS A 163 -9.85 16.69 -2.66
C CYS A 163 -10.02 18.06 -3.31
N ALA A 164 -9.23 18.34 -4.32
CA ALA A 164 -9.29 19.56 -5.11
C ALA A 164 -9.20 19.23 -6.61
N PRO A 165 -9.82 20.06 -7.49
CA PRO A 165 -9.57 19.95 -8.92
C PRO A 165 -8.08 20.07 -9.22
N TRP A 166 -7.58 19.22 -10.13
CA TRP A 166 -6.21 19.29 -10.63
C TRP A 166 -6.24 19.84 -12.06
N PRO A 167 -5.32 20.75 -12.45
CA PRO A 167 -5.27 21.22 -13.83
C PRO A 167 -5.08 20.03 -14.77
N ALA A 168 -6.05 19.78 -15.65
CA ALA A 168 -5.85 18.84 -16.74
C ALA A 168 -4.67 19.36 -17.57
N ALA A 169 -3.73 18.47 -17.91
CA ALA A 169 -2.69 18.83 -18.89
C ALA A 169 -3.42 19.38 -20.13
N ALA A 170 -3.08 20.60 -20.54
CA ALA A 170 -3.50 21.10 -21.84
C ALA A 170 -3.18 19.99 -22.85
N ALA A 171 -4.14 19.65 -23.70
CA ALA A 171 -3.90 18.63 -24.73
C ALA A 171 -2.55 18.98 -25.37
N GLU A 172 -1.56 18.08 -25.28
CA GLU A 172 -0.31 18.23 -26.00
C GLU A 172 -0.74 18.45 -27.46
N ALA A 173 -0.51 19.66 -27.93
CA ALA A 173 -0.73 19.97 -29.34
C ALA A 173 0.14 18.97 -30.08
N ALA A 174 -0.50 18.14 -30.89
CA ALA A 174 0.16 17.15 -31.72
C ALA A 174 1.27 17.84 -32.50
N ALA A 175 2.54 17.53 -32.15
CA ALA A 175 3.71 17.88 -32.94
C ALA A 175 3.98 16.74 -33.93
#